data_b0f251ca158efda22afb7b329e71363b
#
_entry.id   b0f251ca158efda22afb7b329e71363b
#
_cell.length_a   1.000
_cell.length_b   1.000
_cell.length_c   1.000
_cell.angle_alpha   90.00
_cell.angle_beta   90.00
_cell.angle_gamma   90.00
#
_symmetry.space_group_name_H-M   'P 1'
#
loop_
_entity.id
_entity.type
_entity.pdbx_description
1 polymer ?
#
loop_
_entity_poly.entity_id
_entity_poly.type
_entity_poly.pdbx_seq_one_letter_code
_entity_poly.pdbx_strand_id
1 'polypeptide(L)'
;ILPDAGEQEPLCTYRIANFKTTSADKDAGAAFLKYKDFKPYVDYFNSMEDENIAQAVPNVRASQWMEENIPLFECSQKNFEEMYYYRWWTLRKHIKETPVGYGMTEFLVNRSYADKYNLIACAIGHHIYESRWLRNPEYLNQIIHTWYRGNEGGPMAKMTKFSSWNADAVLGRYMVDGNKEFLLDMVKDLEAEYARWEKTNRLPNGLYWQGDVQDGMEESISGGRRKQYARPTINSYMYGNA
;
A
#
# COMPACT_ATOMS: atom_id res chain seq x y z
N ILE A 1 34.88 13.64 23.31
CA ILE A 1 33.99 14.60 24.00
C ILE A 1 32.98 15.02 22.94
N LEU A 2 31.79 14.46 22.99
CA LEU A 2 30.67 14.92 22.18
C LEU A 2 30.19 16.26 22.81
N PRO A 3 29.87 17.29 22.02
CA PRO A 3 29.30 18.52 22.58
C PRO A 3 27.96 18.20 23.20
N ASP A 4 27.70 18.84 24.33
CA ASP A 4 26.44 18.78 25.05
C ASP A 4 25.30 19.08 24.10
N ALA A 5 24.37 18.11 23.96
CA ALA A 5 23.17 18.31 23.17
C ALA A 5 22.26 19.25 23.95
N GLY A 6 22.45 20.56 23.76
CA GLY A 6 21.44 21.52 24.14
C GLY A 6 20.08 21.08 23.61
N GLU A 7 19.02 21.33 24.38
CA GLU A 7 17.64 21.04 23.98
C GLU A 7 17.39 21.61 22.58
N GLN A 8 17.49 20.72 21.58
CA GLN A 8 17.10 21.07 20.22
C GLN A 8 15.58 21.07 20.20
N GLU A 9 15.00 22.21 19.87
CA GLU A 9 13.58 22.26 19.56
C GLU A 9 13.26 21.19 18.49
N PRO A 10 12.14 20.46 18.65
CA PRO A 10 11.80 19.42 17.70
C PRO A 10 11.70 20.01 16.30
N LEU A 11 12.35 19.39 15.31
CA LEU A 11 12.35 19.81 13.91
C LEU A 11 10.94 19.97 13.32
N CYS A 12 9.96 19.29 13.88
CA CYS A 12 8.57 19.36 13.48
C CYS A 12 7.65 18.98 14.64
N THR A 13 6.55 19.71 14.80
CA THR A 13 5.40 19.29 15.61
C THR A 13 4.29 18.82 14.68
N TYR A 14 3.62 17.73 15.04
CA TYR A 14 2.55 17.18 14.24
C TYR A 14 1.37 16.71 15.09
N ARG A 15 0.19 16.68 14.47
CA ARG A 15 -1.04 16.11 15.04
C ARG A 15 -1.67 15.18 14.01
N ILE A 16 -2.11 14.03 14.46
CA ILE A 16 -2.84 13.07 13.65
C ILE A 16 -4.18 12.82 14.32
N ALA A 17 -5.26 12.94 13.56
CA ALA A 17 -6.59 12.60 14.02
C ALA A 17 -7.16 11.50 13.14
N ASN A 18 -7.33 10.32 13.71
CA ASN A 18 -8.02 9.19 13.09
C ASN A 18 -9.35 8.99 13.82
N PHE A 19 -10.46 9.40 13.18
CA PHE A 19 -11.78 9.32 13.80
C PHE A 19 -12.46 7.98 13.47
N LYS A 20 -12.30 7.01 14.37
CA LYS A 20 -13.42 6.11 14.67
C LYS A 20 -14.12 6.72 15.89
N THR A 21 -15.13 7.54 15.67
CA THR A 21 -16.02 7.95 16.77
C THR A 21 -16.81 6.74 17.22
N THR A 22 -16.44 6.19 18.37
CA THR A 22 -17.34 5.30 19.10
C THR A 22 -18.42 6.17 19.76
N SER A 23 -19.58 5.61 20.05
CA SER A 23 -20.69 6.32 20.70
C SER A 23 -20.33 6.95 22.06
N ALA A 24 -19.19 6.60 22.66
CA ALA A 24 -18.63 7.17 23.87
C ALA A 24 -17.91 8.52 23.67
N ASP A 25 -17.53 8.85 22.42
CA ASP A 25 -16.77 10.06 22.11
C ASP A 25 -17.65 11.30 21.85
N LYS A 26 -18.96 11.19 22.03
CA LYS A 26 -19.88 12.34 21.81
C LYS A 26 -19.67 13.50 22.78
N ASP A 27 -18.97 13.26 23.90
CA ASP A 27 -18.63 14.27 24.92
C ASP A 27 -17.15 14.67 24.91
N ALA A 28 -16.31 14.04 24.11
CA ALA A 28 -14.93 14.49 23.90
C ALA A 28 -14.95 15.72 22.99
N GLY A 29 -14.56 16.84 23.52
CA GLY A 29 -14.63 18.18 22.93
C GLY A 29 -14.22 18.27 21.46
N ALA A 30 -14.70 19.31 20.78
CA ALA A 30 -14.63 19.56 19.34
C ALA A 30 -13.36 19.00 18.67
N ALA A 31 -13.55 18.18 17.63
CA ALA A 31 -12.45 17.62 16.85
C ALA A 31 -11.40 18.70 16.54
N PHE A 32 -10.16 18.48 16.99
CA PHE A 32 -9.06 19.45 16.85
C PHE A 32 -8.76 19.76 15.39
N LEU A 33 -8.89 18.75 14.50
CA LEU A 33 -8.63 18.88 13.08
C LEU A 33 -9.94 18.72 12.31
N LYS A 34 -10.18 19.62 11.38
CA LYS A 34 -11.37 19.59 10.51
C LYS A 34 -10.91 19.51 9.07
N TYR A 35 -11.49 18.60 8.28
CA TYR A 35 -11.13 18.43 6.88
C TYR A 35 -11.18 19.73 6.07
N LYS A 36 -12.12 20.61 6.35
CA LYS A 36 -12.25 21.90 5.67
C LYS A 36 -10.97 22.75 5.67
N ASP A 37 -10.13 22.55 6.72
CA ASP A 37 -8.89 23.31 6.88
C ASP A 37 -7.79 22.82 5.92
N PHE A 38 -7.93 21.59 5.42
CA PHE A 38 -7.00 20.93 4.49
C PHE A 38 -7.53 20.80 3.06
N LYS A 39 -8.82 21.08 2.85
CA LYS A 39 -9.44 21.07 1.52
C LYS A 39 -8.70 21.92 0.47
N PRO A 40 -8.12 23.09 0.81
CA PRO A 40 -7.38 23.88 -0.15
C PRO A 40 -6.22 23.13 -0.83
N TYR A 41 -5.58 22.17 -0.16
CA TYR A 41 -4.58 21.32 -0.79
C TYR A 41 -5.17 20.48 -1.92
N VAL A 42 -6.34 19.89 -1.70
CA VAL A 42 -7.01 19.05 -2.71
C VAL A 42 -7.47 19.88 -3.91
N ASP A 43 -8.00 21.06 -3.63
CA ASP A 43 -8.40 21.99 -4.70
C ASP A 43 -7.19 22.42 -5.56
N TYR A 44 -6.06 22.68 -4.91
CA TYR A 44 -4.80 22.99 -5.58
C TYR A 44 -4.32 21.78 -6.44
N PHE A 45 -4.27 20.57 -5.88
CA PHE A 45 -3.83 19.38 -6.63
C PHE A 45 -4.73 19.08 -7.82
N ASN A 46 -6.04 19.25 -7.66
CA ASN A 46 -6.98 19.10 -8.78
C ASN A 46 -6.74 20.13 -9.89
N SER A 47 -6.20 21.31 -9.57
CA SER A 47 -5.89 22.36 -10.55
C SER A 47 -4.59 22.14 -11.30
N MET A 48 -3.72 21.22 -10.85
CA MET A 48 -2.41 20.98 -11.44
C MET A 48 -2.45 20.15 -12.73
N GLU A 49 -3.56 19.47 -13.00
CA GLU A 49 -3.66 18.56 -14.14
C GLU A 49 -5.04 18.54 -14.77
N ASP A 50 -5.07 18.26 -16.07
CA ASP A 50 -6.26 17.78 -16.76
C ASP A 50 -6.36 16.27 -16.56
N GLU A 51 -7.42 15.80 -15.89
CA GLU A 51 -7.60 14.36 -15.59
C GLU A 51 -7.93 13.58 -16.86
N ASN A 52 -6.91 13.23 -17.65
CA ASN A 52 -7.09 12.47 -18.89
C ASN A 52 -7.45 11.01 -18.66
N ILE A 53 -7.11 10.47 -17.48
CA ILE A 53 -7.40 9.08 -17.08
C ILE A 53 -8.00 9.10 -15.68
N ALA A 54 -9.31 8.88 -15.59
CA ALA A 54 -10.01 8.67 -14.32
C ALA A 54 -10.16 7.18 -14.02
N GLN A 55 -9.89 6.80 -12.76
CA GLN A 55 -10.15 5.46 -12.26
C GLN A 55 -11.37 5.47 -11.30
N ALA A 56 -11.41 4.59 -10.27
CA ALA A 56 -12.56 4.48 -9.38
C ALA A 56 -12.95 5.80 -8.68
N VAL A 57 -11.97 6.65 -8.36
CA VAL A 57 -12.20 7.93 -7.66
C VAL A 57 -11.62 9.09 -8.48
N PRO A 58 -12.42 9.74 -9.34
CA PRO A 58 -11.97 10.89 -10.16
C PRO A 58 -11.72 12.16 -9.32
N ASN A 59 -11.01 13.13 -9.89
CA ASN A 59 -10.66 14.40 -9.23
C ASN A 59 -11.88 15.13 -8.68
N VAL A 60 -13.00 15.10 -9.38
CA VAL A 60 -14.24 15.74 -8.94
C VAL A 60 -14.77 15.17 -7.61
N ARG A 61 -14.42 13.92 -7.28
CA ARG A 61 -14.79 13.28 -6.01
C ARG A 61 -13.62 13.24 -5.00
N ALA A 62 -12.45 13.75 -5.36
CA ALA A 62 -11.26 13.65 -4.52
C ALA A 62 -11.47 14.22 -3.12
N SER A 63 -12.06 15.42 -3.02
CA SER A 63 -12.28 16.09 -1.75
C SER A 63 -13.21 15.29 -0.83
N GLN A 64 -14.35 14.83 -1.34
CA GLN A 64 -15.28 14.02 -0.56
C GLN A 64 -14.65 12.69 -0.14
N TRP A 65 -13.97 12.01 -1.07
CA TRP A 65 -13.33 10.74 -0.76
C TRP A 65 -12.24 10.86 0.31
N MET A 66 -11.43 11.91 0.26
CA MET A 66 -10.40 12.16 1.27
C MET A 66 -11.02 12.46 2.63
N GLU A 67 -12.07 13.30 2.69
CA GLU A 67 -12.79 13.59 3.92
C GLU A 67 -13.31 12.31 4.59
N GLU A 68 -13.84 11.39 3.81
CA GLU A 68 -14.45 10.14 4.30
C GLU A 68 -13.40 9.09 4.69
N ASN A 69 -12.24 9.07 4.02
CA ASN A 69 -11.38 7.88 4.05
C ASN A 69 -10.00 8.08 4.68
N ILE A 70 -9.45 9.29 4.77
CA ILE A 70 -8.09 9.46 5.27
C ILE A 70 -8.04 9.97 6.70
N PRO A 71 -7.00 9.61 7.49
CA PRO A 71 -6.71 10.31 8.73
C PRO A 71 -6.27 11.76 8.42
N LEU A 72 -6.60 12.69 9.31
CA LEU A 72 -6.17 14.07 9.18
C LEU A 72 -4.82 14.27 9.86
N PHE A 73 -3.99 15.12 9.28
CA PHE A 73 -2.64 15.40 9.74
C PHE A 73 -2.37 16.91 9.68
N GLU A 74 -1.84 17.46 10.75
CA GLU A 74 -1.36 18.83 10.83
C GLU A 74 0.11 18.83 11.21
N CYS A 75 0.90 19.68 10.55
CA CYS A 75 2.32 19.82 10.80
C CYS A 75 2.73 21.31 10.77
N SER A 76 3.65 21.68 11.65
CA SER A 76 4.23 23.03 11.65
C SER A 76 5.02 23.31 10.35
N GLN A 77 5.58 22.27 9.73
CA GLN A 77 6.25 22.33 8.44
C GLN A 77 5.22 22.11 7.32
N LYS A 78 4.75 23.18 6.70
CA LYS A 78 3.65 23.12 5.74
C LYS A 78 3.95 22.32 4.46
N ASN A 79 5.20 22.22 4.05
CA ASN A 79 5.62 21.37 2.96
C ASN A 79 5.44 19.86 3.28
N PHE A 80 5.61 19.42 4.52
CA PHE A 80 5.32 18.04 4.93
C PHE A 80 3.82 17.78 5.00
N GLU A 81 3.05 18.74 5.48
CA GLU A 81 1.59 18.66 5.49
C GLU A 81 1.03 18.58 4.07
N GLU A 82 1.50 19.43 3.16
CA GLU A 82 1.13 19.37 1.74
C GLU A 82 1.48 18.02 1.11
N MET A 83 2.70 17.52 1.34
CA MET A 83 3.14 16.21 0.84
C MET A 83 2.27 15.07 1.39
N TYR A 84 1.86 15.13 2.66
CA TYR A 84 0.96 14.13 3.25
C TYR A 84 -0.37 14.06 2.49
N TYR A 85 -1.02 15.20 2.24
CA TYR A 85 -2.29 15.25 1.50
C TYR A 85 -2.10 14.90 0.03
N TYR A 86 -0.98 15.30 -0.58
CA TYR A 86 -0.64 14.93 -1.95
C TYR A 86 -0.51 13.41 -2.12
N ARG A 87 0.11 12.72 -1.19
CA ARG A 87 0.22 11.25 -1.22
C ARG A 87 -1.13 10.56 -1.17
N TRP A 88 -2.05 11.02 -0.34
CA TRP A 88 -3.42 10.49 -0.32
C TRP A 88 -4.19 10.81 -1.59
N TRP A 89 -4.02 12.03 -2.09
CA TRP A 89 -4.63 12.45 -3.35
C TRP A 89 -4.13 11.60 -4.52
N THR A 90 -2.85 11.23 -4.58
CA THR A 90 -2.30 10.32 -5.60
C THR A 90 -2.75 8.88 -5.37
N LEU A 91 -2.72 8.37 -4.13
CA LEU A 91 -3.12 6.99 -3.81
C LEU A 91 -4.53 6.69 -4.35
N ARG A 92 -5.49 7.57 -4.12
CA ARG A 92 -6.87 7.36 -4.62
C ARG A 92 -6.95 7.20 -6.14
N LYS A 93 -6.06 7.87 -6.90
CA LYS A 93 -6.03 7.77 -8.36
C LYS A 93 -5.64 6.38 -8.85
N HIS A 94 -4.94 5.62 -8.04
CA HIS A 94 -4.48 4.27 -8.35
C HIS A 94 -5.47 3.17 -7.92
N ILE A 95 -6.53 3.51 -7.20
CA ILE A 95 -7.63 2.59 -6.91
C ILE A 95 -8.42 2.37 -8.20
N LYS A 96 -8.47 1.12 -8.65
CA LYS A 96 -9.11 0.71 -9.89
C LYS A 96 -10.30 -0.19 -9.60
N GLU A 97 -11.44 0.13 -10.17
CA GLU A 97 -12.59 -0.77 -10.18
C GLU A 97 -12.39 -1.87 -11.24
N THR A 98 -12.63 -3.11 -10.84
CA THR A 98 -12.53 -4.26 -11.72
C THR A 98 -13.80 -5.11 -11.61
N PRO A 99 -14.08 -6.03 -12.53
CA PRO A 99 -15.21 -6.94 -12.43
C PRO A 99 -15.22 -7.85 -11.18
N VAL A 100 -14.11 -7.94 -10.47
CA VAL A 100 -13.93 -8.82 -9.29
C VAL A 100 -13.69 -8.04 -7.99
N GLY A 101 -13.88 -6.72 -8.02
CA GLY A 101 -13.65 -5.85 -6.87
C GLY A 101 -12.60 -4.77 -7.15
N TYR A 102 -12.22 -4.02 -6.13
CA TYR A 102 -11.16 -3.04 -6.28
C TYR A 102 -9.79 -3.70 -6.45
N GLY A 103 -8.97 -3.14 -7.33
CA GLY A 103 -7.54 -3.37 -7.41
C GLY A 103 -6.79 -2.07 -7.18
N MET A 104 -5.48 -2.15 -7.00
CA MET A 104 -4.61 -0.97 -6.99
C MET A 104 -3.46 -1.19 -7.96
N THR A 105 -3.19 -0.19 -8.79
CA THR A 105 -2.12 -0.24 -9.78
C THR A 105 -1.30 1.04 -9.77
N GLU A 106 0.01 0.93 -9.92
CA GLU A 106 0.90 2.07 -10.10
C GLU A 106 0.87 2.62 -11.54
N PHE A 107 0.13 1.97 -12.45
CA PHE A 107 0.11 2.32 -13.87
C PHE A 107 -1.24 2.87 -14.32
N LEU A 108 -1.26 4.07 -14.84
CA LEU A 108 -2.43 4.64 -15.52
C LEU A 108 -2.60 4.10 -16.94
N VAL A 109 -1.53 3.63 -17.59
CA VAL A 109 -1.55 3.01 -18.92
C VAL A 109 -1.17 1.53 -18.83
N ASN A 110 -1.71 0.72 -19.74
CA ASN A 110 -1.49 -0.72 -19.72
C ASN A 110 -0.02 -1.10 -19.90
N ARG A 111 0.44 -2.08 -19.13
CA ARG A 111 1.79 -2.65 -19.18
C ARG A 111 1.74 -4.14 -19.50
N SER A 112 2.50 -4.58 -20.49
CA SER A 112 2.52 -5.98 -20.94
C SER A 112 3.06 -6.95 -19.88
N TYR A 113 3.90 -6.48 -18.98
CA TYR A 113 4.46 -7.27 -17.89
C TYR A 113 3.56 -7.34 -16.65
N ALA A 114 2.59 -6.43 -16.51
CA ALA A 114 1.57 -6.48 -15.46
C ALA A 114 0.62 -7.69 -15.66
N ASP A 115 -0.13 -8.02 -14.64
CA ASP A 115 -1.18 -9.03 -14.67
C ASP A 115 -2.49 -8.44 -15.20
N LYS A 116 -3.55 -9.23 -15.15
CA LYS A 116 -4.92 -8.82 -15.44
C LYS A 116 -5.25 -7.51 -14.68
N TYR A 117 -6.04 -6.67 -15.30
CA TYR A 117 -6.41 -5.35 -14.78
C TYR A 117 -5.23 -4.38 -14.57
N ASN A 118 -4.08 -4.64 -15.18
CA ASN A 118 -2.85 -3.85 -15.07
C ASN A 118 -2.23 -3.84 -13.66
N LEU A 119 -2.43 -4.92 -12.89
CA LEU A 119 -1.88 -5.08 -11.55
C LEU A 119 -0.46 -5.64 -11.59
N ILE A 120 0.40 -5.27 -10.64
CA ILE A 120 1.76 -5.78 -10.54
C ILE A 120 2.08 -6.25 -9.11
N ALA A 121 2.64 -7.46 -8.98
CA ALA A 121 2.79 -8.14 -7.70
C ALA A 121 3.81 -7.48 -6.76
N CYS A 122 4.89 -6.88 -7.28
CA CYS A 122 5.91 -6.22 -6.45
C CYS A 122 5.35 -5.06 -5.61
N ALA A 123 4.23 -4.48 -6.02
CA ALA A 123 3.63 -3.34 -5.33
C ALA A 123 2.61 -3.73 -4.24
N ILE A 124 2.19 -5.02 -4.14
CA ILE A 124 1.10 -5.45 -3.24
C ILE A 124 1.38 -5.04 -1.79
N GLY A 125 2.55 -5.38 -1.25
CA GLY A 125 2.91 -5.05 0.13
C GLY A 125 2.88 -3.55 0.41
N HIS A 126 3.37 -2.74 -0.53
CA HIS A 126 3.35 -1.27 -0.44
C HIS A 126 1.91 -0.74 -0.47
N HIS A 127 1.07 -1.24 -1.37
CA HIS A 127 -0.34 -0.86 -1.45
C HIS A 127 -1.10 -1.18 -0.15
N ILE A 128 -0.84 -2.36 0.45
CA ILE A 128 -1.43 -2.75 1.73
C ILE A 128 -0.96 -1.80 2.84
N TYR A 129 0.34 -1.52 2.92
CA TYR A 129 0.90 -0.66 3.97
C TYR A 129 0.40 0.78 3.90
N GLU A 130 0.24 1.33 2.70
CA GLU A 130 -0.34 2.67 2.55
C GLU A 130 -1.85 2.66 2.84
N SER A 131 -2.59 1.69 2.29
CA SER A 131 -4.05 1.66 2.39
C SER A 131 -4.58 1.19 3.76
N ARG A 132 -3.75 0.59 4.62
CA ARG A 132 -4.17 0.11 5.96
C ARG A 132 -4.68 1.21 6.89
N TRP A 133 -4.41 2.47 6.56
CA TRP A 133 -4.87 3.64 7.30
C TRP A 133 -6.20 4.20 6.79
N LEU A 134 -6.75 3.68 5.69
CA LEU A 134 -8.06 4.08 5.18
C LEU A 134 -9.14 3.72 6.20
N ARG A 135 -10.07 4.66 6.42
CA ARG A 135 -11.21 4.45 7.32
C ARG A 135 -12.20 3.42 6.81
N ASN A 136 -12.43 3.41 5.49
CA ASN A 136 -13.24 2.37 4.86
C ASN A 136 -12.35 1.15 4.52
N PRO A 137 -12.46 0.04 5.28
CA PRO A 137 -11.65 -1.14 5.07
C PRO A 137 -11.96 -1.87 3.76
N GLU A 138 -13.13 -1.61 3.15
CA GLU A 138 -13.59 -2.33 1.97
C GLU A 138 -12.68 -2.12 0.75
N TYR A 139 -12.08 -0.94 0.60
CA TYR A 139 -11.08 -0.74 -0.45
C TYR A 139 -9.93 -1.75 -0.31
N LEU A 140 -9.36 -1.84 0.89
CA LEU A 140 -8.22 -2.73 1.12
C LEU A 140 -8.63 -4.21 1.15
N ASN A 141 -9.80 -4.55 1.71
CA ASN A 141 -10.35 -5.90 1.66
C ASN A 141 -10.41 -6.40 0.22
N GLN A 142 -11.02 -5.62 -0.66
CA GLN A 142 -11.20 -5.99 -2.05
C GLN A 142 -9.88 -5.99 -2.83
N ILE A 143 -8.96 -5.05 -2.57
CA ILE A 143 -7.63 -5.04 -3.19
C ILE A 143 -6.88 -6.34 -2.88
N ILE A 144 -6.89 -6.79 -1.62
CA ILE A 144 -6.26 -8.05 -1.23
C ILE A 144 -6.99 -9.23 -1.87
N HIS A 145 -8.32 -9.31 -1.75
CA HIS A 145 -9.10 -10.40 -2.36
C HIS A 145 -8.95 -10.47 -3.88
N THR A 146 -8.85 -9.34 -4.56
CA THR A 146 -8.59 -9.33 -6.02
C THR A 146 -7.29 -10.06 -6.36
N TRP A 147 -6.23 -9.88 -5.57
CA TRP A 147 -4.98 -10.58 -5.79
C TRP A 147 -5.07 -12.09 -5.52
N TYR A 148 -5.73 -12.49 -4.46
CA TYR A 148 -5.77 -13.89 -4.02
C TYR A 148 -6.91 -14.71 -4.62
N ARG A 149 -8.02 -14.06 -5.02
CA ARG A 149 -9.26 -14.72 -5.44
C ARG A 149 -9.87 -14.17 -6.73
N GLY A 150 -9.24 -13.17 -7.36
CA GLY A 150 -9.78 -12.45 -8.52
C GLY A 150 -9.63 -13.18 -9.87
N ASN A 151 -8.96 -14.32 -9.91
CA ASN A 151 -8.81 -15.12 -11.12
C ASN A 151 -9.63 -16.42 -11.00
N GLU A 152 -10.93 -16.34 -11.32
CA GLU A 152 -11.87 -17.47 -11.23
C GLU A 152 -11.90 -18.13 -9.84
N GLY A 153 -11.84 -17.32 -8.78
CA GLY A 153 -11.81 -17.77 -7.40
C GLY A 153 -10.41 -18.14 -6.87
N GLY A 154 -9.38 -18.07 -7.71
CA GLY A 154 -7.98 -18.31 -7.36
C GLY A 154 -7.10 -17.08 -7.48
N PRO A 155 -5.81 -17.21 -7.16
CA PRO A 155 -4.86 -16.11 -7.20
C PRO A 155 -4.57 -15.63 -8.63
N MET A 156 -4.24 -14.36 -8.75
CA MET A 156 -3.84 -13.77 -10.03
C MET A 156 -2.64 -14.51 -10.63
N ALA A 157 -2.64 -14.67 -11.97
CA ALA A 157 -1.71 -15.54 -12.67
C ALA A 157 -0.23 -15.18 -12.46
N LYS A 158 0.06 -13.87 -12.31
CA LYS A 158 1.43 -13.36 -12.12
C LYS A 158 1.72 -12.95 -10.65
N MET A 159 0.96 -13.47 -9.68
CA MET A 159 1.10 -13.11 -8.27
C MET A 159 2.51 -13.37 -7.72
N THR A 160 3.15 -14.46 -8.14
CA THR A 160 4.53 -14.82 -7.76
C THR A 160 5.56 -14.52 -8.85
N LYS A 161 5.23 -13.63 -9.80
CA LYS A 161 6.18 -13.24 -10.86
C LYS A 161 7.27 -12.29 -10.35
N PHE A 162 6.93 -11.41 -9.43
CA PHE A 162 7.83 -10.46 -8.81
C PHE A 162 7.93 -10.76 -7.32
N SER A 163 9.09 -10.51 -6.73
CA SER A 163 9.29 -10.63 -5.28
C SER A 163 8.32 -9.73 -4.53
N SER A 164 7.65 -10.28 -3.52
CA SER A 164 6.63 -9.59 -2.72
C SER A 164 6.62 -10.07 -1.27
N TRP A 165 6.14 -9.23 -0.36
CA TRP A 165 6.12 -9.44 1.09
C TRP A 165 4.70 -9.36 1.64
N ASN A 166 3.82 -10.16 1.04
CA ASN A 166 2.38 -10.02 1.21
C ASN A 166 1.88 -10.48 2.57
N ALA A 167 2.43 -11.56 3.14
CA ALA A 167 2.00 -12.06 4.45
C ALA A 167 2.37 -11.08 5.56
N ASP A 168 3.61 -10.56 5.55
CA ASP A 168 4.03 -9.50 6.46
C ASP A 168 3.14 -8.24 6.31
N ALA A 169 2.80 -7.87 5.08
CA ALA A 169 1.95 -6.71 4.84
C ALA A 169 0.52 -6.91 5.39
N VAL A 170 -0.08 -8.09 5.23
CA VAL A 170 -1.40 -8.41 5.80
C VAL A 170 -1.36 -8.44 7.32
N LEU A 171 -0.28 -8.96 7.93
CA LEU A 171 -0.06 -8.85 9.37
C LEU A 171 0.09 -7.39 9.80
N GLY A 172 0.87 -6.59 9.06
CA GLY A 172 1.04 -5.16 9.31
C GLY A 172 -0.26 -4.36 9.20
N ARG A 173 -1.21 -4.80 8.36
CA ARG A 173 -2.58 -4.28 8.35
C ARG A 173 -3.31 -4.62 9.64
N TYR A 174 -3.32 -5.90 10.04
CA TYR A 174 -3.95 -6.34 11.29
C TYR A 174 -3.43 -5.56 12.51
N MET A 175 -2.15 -5.24 12.55
CA MET A 175 -1.56 -4.45 13.63
C MET A 175 -2.12 -3.01 13.72
N VAL A 176 -2.75 -2.51 12.66
CA VAL A 176 -3.39 -1.19 12.61
C VAL A 176 -4.89 -1.27 12.86
N ASP A 177 -5.61 -2.19 12.19
CA ASP A 177 -7.07 -2.22 12.22
C ASP A 177 -7.64 -3.23 13.23
N GLY A 178 -6.82 -4.17 13.73
CA GLY A 178 -7.23 -5.22 14.67
C GLY A 178 -8.24 -6.22 14.08
N ASN A 179 -8.44 -6.23 12.76
CA ASN A 179 -9.44 -7.10 12.11
C ASN A 179 -8.95 -8.54 12.03
N LYS A 180 -9.11 -9.27 13.15
CA LYS A 180 -8.73 -10.67 13.26
C LYS A 180 -9.52 -11.59 12.32
N GLU A 181 -10.78 -11.28 12.06
CA GLU A 181 -11.64 -12.08 11.18
C GLU A 181 -11.08 -12.08 9.75
N PHE A 182 -10.75 -10.91 9.21
CA PHE A 182 -10.12 -10.79 7.91
C PHE A 182 -8.76 -11.50 7.87
N LEU A 183 -7.93 -11.34 8.91
CA LEU A 183 -6.63 -12.02 8.96
C LEU A 183 -6.80 -13.54 8.87
N LEU A 184 -7.73 -14.12 9.64
CA LEU A 184 -7.99 -15.55 9.65
C LEU A 184 -8.58 -16.05 8.32
N ASP A 185 -9.40 -15.24 7.64
CA ASP A 185 -9.91 -15.55 6.29
C ASP A 185 -8.77 -15.67 5.26
N MET A 186 -7.70 -14.89 5.43
CA MET A 186 -6.56 -14.86 4.51
C MET A 186 -5.49 -15.93 4.76
N VAL A 187 -5.45 -16.57 5.93
CA VAL A 187 -4.36 -17.49 6.30
C VAL A 187 -4.10 -18.57 5.24
N LYS A 188 -5.15 -19.24 4.75
CA LYS A 188 -4.98 -20.30 3.74
C LYS A 188 -4.44 -19.79 2.43
N ASP A 189 -4.81 -18.59 2.03
CA ASP A 189 -4.32 -17.96 0.79
C ASP A 189 -2.84 -17.58 0.93
N LEU A 190 -2.45 -17.06 2.09
CA LEU A 190 -1.06 -16.70 2.40
C LEU A 190 -0.17 -17.94 2.48
N GLU A 191 -0.62 -19.01 3.15
CA GLU A 191 0.08 -20.30 3.19
C GLU A 191 0.26 -20.90 1.78
N ALA A 192 -0.77 -20.82 0.94
CA ALA A 192 -0.72 -21.32 -0.43
C ALA A 192 0.26 -20.50 -1.29
N GLU A 193 0.35 -19.18 -1.11
CA GLU A 193 1.35 -18.35 -1.76
C GLU A 193 2.76 -18.72 -1.31
N TYR A 194 2.99 -18.83 -0.01
CA TYR A 194 4.28 -19.24 0.56
C TYR A 194 4.72 -20.59 0.00
N ALA A 195 3.83 -21.60 0.04
CA ALA A 195 4.10 -22.92 -0.51
C ALA A 195 4.41 -22.90 -2.01
N ARG A 196 3.85 -21.96 -2.77
CA ARG A 196 4.18 -21.78 -4.20
C ARG A 196 5.61 -21.31 -4.35
N TRP A 197 6.06 -20.30 -3.59
CA TRP A 197 7.45 -19.86 -3.56
C TRP A 197 8.41 -20.99 -3.18
N GLU A 198 8.08 -21.76 -2.14
CA GLU A 198 8.83 -22.96 -1.73
C GLU A 198 9.02 -23.93 -2.89
N LYS A 199 7.93 -24.23 -3.60
CA LYS A 199 7.92 -25.20 -4.69
C LYS A 199 8.69 -24.75 -5.93
N THR A 200 8.64 -23.46 -6.27
CA THR A 200 9.11 -22.95 -7.55
C THR A 200 10.47 -22.25 -7.49
N ASN A 201 10.80 -21.61 -6.36
CA ASN A 201 11.95 -20.72 -6.27
C ASN A 201 12.98 -21.13 -5.21
N ARG A 202 12.72 -22.17 -4.42
CA ARG A 202 13.67 -22.62 -3.39
C ARG A 202 14.86 -23.35 -4.02
N LEU A 203 16.05 -22.98 -3.59
CA LEU A 203 17.33 -23.61 -3.95
C LEU A 203 17.68 -24.73 -2.96
N PRO A 204 18.58 -25.69 -3.36
CA PRO A 204 18.99 -26.77 -2.47
C PRO A 204 19.65 -26.30 -1.16
N ASN A 205 20.21 -25.12 -1.12
CA ASN A 205 20.79 -24.50 0.08
C ASN A 205 19.79 -23.78 0.98
N GLY A 206 18.49 -23.87 0.66
CA GLY A 206 17.43 -23.25 1.43
C GLY A 206 17.13 -21.79 1.09
N LEU A 207 17.93 -21.14 0.26
CA LEU A 207 17.65 -19.79 -0.24
C LEU A 207 16.68 -19.82 -1.42
N TYR A 208 16.16 -18.64 -1.77
CA TYR A 208 15.25 -18.47 -2.90
C TYR A 208 15.95 -17.73 -4.03
N TRP A 209 15.72 -18.19 -5.25
CA TRP A 209 16.17 -17.52 -6.45
C TRP A 209 15.11 -16.57 -7.02
N GLN A 210 15.56 -15.52 -7.70
CA GLN A 210 14.74 -14.66 -8.53
C GLN A 210 15.60 -14.08 -9.67
N GLY A 211 14.96 -13.59 -10.74
CA GLY A 211 15.63 -12.76 -11.74
C GLY A 211 15.82 -11.33 -11.23
N ASP A 212 16.84 -10.63 -11.69
CA ASP A 212 17.14 -9.25 -11.25
C ASP A 212 15.92 -8.33 -11.36
N VAL A 213 15.33 -8.27 -12.55
CA VAL A 213 14.18 -7.39 -12.82
C VAL A 213 12.98 -7.74 -11.96
N GLN A 214 12.77 -9.04 -11.71
CA GLN A 214 11.66 -9.50 -10.87
C GLN A 214 11.91 -9.31 -9.37
N ASP A 215 13.17 -9.14 -8.97
CA ASP A 215 13.57 -8.86 -7.59
C ASP A 215 13.70 -7.35 -7.29
N GLY A 216 13.42 -6.49 -8.30
CA GLY A 216 13.57 -5.04 -8.19
C GLY A 216 15.04 -4.58 -8.20
N MET A 217 15.93 -5.36 -8.82
CA MET A 217 17.38 -5.12 -8.86
C MET A 217 17.90 -5.07 -10.30
N GLU A 218 17.33 -4.20 -11.11
CA GLU A 218 17.57 -4.12 -12.56
C GLU A 218 19.04 -3.93 -12.94
N GLU A 219 19.81 -3.29 -12.09
CA GLU A 219 21.21 -2.94 -12.28
C GLU A 219 22.13 -3.64 -11.25
N SER A 220 21.81 -4.88 -10.87
CA SER A 220 22.65 -5.58 -9.89
C SER A 220 23.95 -6.09 -10.51
N ILE A 221 25.02 -6.12 -9.71
CA ILE A 221 26.34 -6.65 -10.08
C ILE A 221 26.37 -8.19 -10.12
N SER A 222 25.30 -8.87 -9.80
CA SER A 222 25.24 -10.31 -9.59
C SER A 222 25.08 -11.15 -10.88
N GLY A 223 25.49 -10.64 -12.01
CA GLY A 223 25.77 -11.46 -13.19
C GLY A 223 24.70 -11.52 -14.28
N GLY A 224 23.74 -10.60 -14.31
CA GLY A 224 22.84 -10.36 -15.45
C GLY A 224 21.35 -10.38 -15.15
N ARG A 225 20.63 -9.51 -15.84
CA ARG A 225 19.25 -9.09 -15.59
C ARG A 225 18.20 -10.21 -15.54
N ARG A 226 18.45 -11.34 -16.18
CA ARG A 226 17.45 -12.42 -16.30
C ARG A 226 17.92 -13.76 -15.75
N LYS A 227 19.08 -13.79 -15.11
CA LYS A 227 19.60 -15.03 -14.53
C LYS A 227 18.98 -15.29 -13.15
N GLN A 228 18.79 -16.57 -12.88
CA GLN A 228 18.23 -17.08 -11.63
C GLN A 228 19.34 -17.24 -10.60
N TYR A 229 19.41 -16.30 -9.67
CA TYR A 229 20.35 -16.35 -8.56
C TYR A 229 19.61 -16.17 -7.24
N ALA A 230 20.23 -16.63 -6.15
CA ALA A 230 19.80 -16.21 -4.82
C ALA A 230 19.86 -14.68 -4.73
N ARG A 231 18.72 -14.04 -4.46
CA ARG A 231 18.60 -12.60 -4.44
C ARG A 231 18.27 -12.09 -3.05
N PRO A 232 18.80 -10.95 -2.62
CA PRO A 232 18.58 -10.44 -1.27
C PRO A 232 17.12 -10.07 -1.02
N THR A 233 16.41 -9.46 -1.99
CA THR A 233 15.03 -9.00 -1.80
C THR A 233 14.08 -10.17 -1.56
N ILE A 234 14.05 -11.17 -2.46
CA ILE A 234 13.16 -12.33 -2.26
C ILE A 234 13.47 -13.09 -0.97
N ASN A 235 14.74 -13.23 -0.59
CA ASN A 235 15.10 -13.93 0.64
C ASN A 235 14.69 -13.15 1.89
N SER A 236 14.82 -11.82 1.89
CA SER A 236 14.33 -10.97 2.96
C SER A 236 12.80 -11.05 3.09
N TYR A 237 12.10 -11.02 1.96
CA TYR A 237 10.64 -11.12 1.94
C TYR A 237 10.15 -12.50 2.39
N MET A 238 10.78 -13.57 1.95
CA MET A 238 10.41 -14.93 2.39
C MET A 238 10.66 -15.14 3.89
N TYR A 239 11.69 -14.50 4.44
CA TYR A 239 11.93 -14.51 5.88
C TYR A 239 10.84 -13.73 6.65
N GLY A 240 10.43 -12.56 6.16
CA GLY A 240 9.36 -11.77 6.77
C GLY A 240 7.98 -12.41 6.64
N ASN A 241 7.74 -13.18 5.56
CA ASN A 241 6.47 -13.86 5.30
C ASN A 241 6.30 -15.16 6.11
N ALA A 242 7.38 -15.75 6.66
CA ALA A 242 7.36 -16.98 7.44
C ALA A 242 6.89 -16.74 8.89
#